data_149de90b6ff3aa365ad5538208c85ffc
#
_entry.id   149de90b6ff3aa365ad5538208c85ffc
#
_cell.length_a   1.000
_cell.length_b   1.000
_cell.length_c   1.000
_cell.angle_alpha   90.00
_cell.angle_beta   90.00
_cell.angle_gamma   90.00
#
_symmetry.space_group_name_H-M   'P 1'
#
loop_
_entity.id
_entity.type
_entity.pdbx_description
1 polymer ?
#
loop_
_entity_poly.entity_id
_entity_poly.type
_entity_poly.pdbx_seq_one_letter_code
_entity_poly.pdbx_strand_id
1 'polypeptide(L)'
;TFYNVHVDKDHPLVNMKDISLEAKATTMEAITIAGKPKIIENKIDKMVFNAERDLTSQVGVATDILKKIPQVSVDVDGNVELAGSSSIRFLINGKPSAAFGSDITEVLQSIPASQIKSVEVITTPGAKYDASGMGGIINIILKKNNSQGVNGNLSLTAGTRTENGSFNFNARKGKFGMNAYISGNTRLKAQALSTSDRLTNDTSANT
;
A
#
# COMPACT_ATOMS: atom_id res chain seq x y z
N THR A 1 -47.76 28.98 -7.23
CA THR A 1 -48.24 29.67 -8.43
C THR A 1 -49.76 29.73 -8.34
N PHE A 2 -50.29 30.96 -8.17
CA PHE A 2 -51.74 31.16 -8.17
C PHE A 2 -52.20 31.30 -9.61
N TYR A 3 -53.10 30.47 -10.05
CA TYR A 3 -53.67 30.52 -11.40
C TYR A 3 -54.98 31.28 -11.36
N ASN A 4 -55.09 32.34 -12.17
CA ASN A 4 -56.32 33.06 -12.51
C ASN A 4 -57.20 33.54 -11.34
N VAL A 5 -56.68 34.47 -10.57
CA VAL A 5 -57.57 35.30 -9.73
C VAL A 5 -58.07 36.46 -10.60
N HIS A 6 -59.31 36.39 -11.07
CA HIS A 6 -59.93 37.43 -11.87
C HIS A 6 -60.76 38.31 -10.92
N VAL A 7 -60.43 39.59 -10.88
CA VAL A 7 -61.22 40.58 -10.09
C VAL A 7 -61.92 41.45 -11.11
N ASP A 8 -63.24 41.41 -11.13
CA ASP A 8 -64.07 42.21 -12.04
C ASP A 8 -64.86 43.31 -11.23
N LYS A 9 -65.34 44.29 -11.93
CA LYS A 9 -66.11 45.43 -11.29
C LYS A 9 -67.37 45.01 -10.54
N ASP A 10 -67.94 43.86 -10.94
CA ASP A 10 -69.13 43.29 -10.31
C ASP A 10 -68.81 42.39 -9.12
N HIS A 11 -67.55 42.01 -8.92
CA HIS A 11 -67.09 41.22 -7.79
C HIS A 11 -65.75 41.74 -7.27
N PRO A 12 -65.78 42.88 -6.53
CA PRO A 12 -64.53 43.58 -6.15
C PRO A 12 -63.75 42.91 -5.02
N LEU A 13 -64.28 41.87 -4.39
CA LEU A 13 -63.63 41.15 -3.29
C LEU A 13 -63.56 39.63 -3.60
N VAL A 14 -62.38 39.15 -3.75
CA VAL A 14 -62.08 37.68 -3.83
C VAL A 14 -61.59 37.24 -2.46
N ASN A 15 -62.42 36.51 -1.73
CA ASN A 15 -62.00 35.92 -0.46
C ASN A 15 -61.21 34.66 -0.72
N MET A 16 -59.89 34.77 -0.64
CA MET A 16 -58.98 33.63 -0.68
C MET A 16 -58.99 32.97 0.70
N LYS A 17 -59.78 31.91 0.84
CA LYS A 17 -59.75 31.05 2.01
C LYS A 17 -58.31 30.57 2.27
N ASP A 18 -58.05 30.07 3.44
CA ASP A 18 -56.73 29.70 3.96
C ASP A 18 -55.75 29.17 2.89
N ILE A 19 -54.62 29.90 2.71
CA ILE A 19 -53.57 29.52 1.81
C ILE A 19 -52.60 28.61 2.58
N SER A 20 -52.66 27.32 2.35
CA SER A 20 -51.69 26.36 2.88
C SER A 20 -50.40 26.46 2.08
N LEU A 21 -49.34 26.95 2.73
CA LEU A 21 -47.98 26.90 2.18
C LEU A 21 -47.31 25.64 2.65
N GLU A 22 -47.10 24.70 1.73
CA GLU A 22 -46.23 23.58 1.98
C GLU A 22 -44.76 24.03 1.88
N ALA A 23 -44.05 23.96 3.00
CA ALA A 23 -42.62 24.17 3.00
C ALA A 23 -41.92 23.01 2.25
N LYS A 24 -41.56 23.24 0.98
CA LYS A 24 -40.74 22.31 0.24
C LYS A 24 -39.29 22.39 0.76
N ALA A 25 -38.98 21.58 1.76
CA ALA A 25 -37.60 21.41 2.19
C ALA A 25 -36.80 20.79 1.05
N THR A 26 -36.01 21.61 0.37
CA THR A 26 -34.99 21.08 -0.56
C THR A 26 -33.85 20.56 0.31
N THR A 27 -33.77 19.27 0.51
CA THR A 27 -32.59 18.63 1.07
C THR A 27 -31.42 18.89 0.12
N MET A 28 -30.54 19.80 0.50
CA MET A 28 -29.27 19.95 -0.19
C MET A 28 -28.43 18.72 0.16
N GLU A 29 -28.10 17.92 -0.85
CA GLU A 29 -27.09 16.88 -0.68
C GLU A 29 -25.80 17.55 -0.23
N ALA A 30 -25.33 17.16 0.95
CA ALA A 30 -24.06 17.64 1.46
C ALA A 30 -22.95 17.17 0.51
N ILE A 31 -22.33 18.09 -0.21
CA ILE A 31 -21.13 17.79 -1.01
C ILE A 31 -20.00 17.53 -0.03
N THR A 32 -19.77 16.26 0.26
CA THR A 32 -18.58 15.83 1.01
C THR A 32 -17.39 15.99 0.09
N ILE A 33 -16.62 17.06 0.24
CA ILE A 33 -15.33 17.23 -0.44
C ILE A 33 -14.35 16.27 0.23
N ALA A 34 -14.31 15.04 -0.25
CA ALA A 34 -13.24 14.11 0.10
C ALA A 34 -11.96 14.62 -0.58
N GLY A 35 -11.10 15.28 0.18
CA GLY A 35 -9.76 15.64 -0.28
C GLY A 35 -9.05 14.38 -0.79
N LYS A 36 -8.32 14.48 -1.90
CA LYS A 36 -7.52 13.34 -2.40
C LYS A 36 -6.58 12.90 -1.28
N PRO A 37 -6.67 11.68 -0.75
CA PRO A 37 -5.78 11.24 0.31
C PRO A 37 -4.34 11.32 -0.19
N LYS A 38 -3.47 11.82 0.68
CA LYS A 38 -2.04 11.98 0.41
C LYS A 38 -1.36 10.61 0.26
N ILE A 39 -0.24 10.55 -0.45
CA ILE A 39 0.58 9.33 -0.54
C ILE A 39 1.10 8.95 0.84
N ILE A 40 1.54 9.93 1.63
CA ILE A 40 1.97 9.75 3.02
C ILE A 40 1.02 10.52 3.92
N GLU A 41 0.46 9.83 4.90
CA GLU A 41 -0.41 10.38 5.94
C GLU A 41 0.21 10.12 7.32
N ASN A 42 0.51 11.19 8.05
CA ASN A 42 0.94 11.09 9.44
C ASN A 42 -0.29 11.11 10.34
N LYS A 43 -0.54 10.03 11.06
CA LYS A 43 -1.53 9.91 12.12
C LYS A 43 -0.84 10.03 13.47
N ILE A 44 -1.62 10.16 14.53
CA ILE A 44 -1.09 10.35 15.91
C ILE A 44 -0.24 9.14 16.34
N ASP A 45 -0.62 7.94 15.93
CA ASP A 45 -0.04 6.67 16.36
C ASP A 45 0.81 5.97 15.30
N LYS A 46 0.72 6.41 14.04
CA LYS A 46 1.39 5.76 12.92
C LYS A 46 1.52 6.65 11.70
N MET A 47 2.49 6.33 10.87
CA MET A 47 2.59 6.85 9.51
C MET A 47 1.96 5.83 8.56
N VAL A 48 1.18 6.29 7.58
CA VAL A 48 0.55 5.45 6.55
C VAL A 48 1.08 5.86 5.17
N PHE A 49 1.73 4.94 4.49
CA PHE A 49 2.12 5.09 3.09
C PHE A 49 1.08 4.40 2.21
N ASN A 50 0.39 5.16 1.38
CA ASN A 50 -0.66 4.68 0.49
C ASN A 50 -0.08 4.19 -0.85
N ALA A 51 0.38 2.94 -0.90
CA ALA A 51 1.02 2.35 -2.07
C ALA A 51 0.09 2.27 -3.30
N GLU A 52 -1.21 2.13 -3.09
CA GLU A 52 -2.20 2.09 -4.16
C GLU A 52 -2.27 3.41 -4.95
N ARG A 53 -1.84 4.52 -4.34
CA ARG A 53 -1.87 5.86 -4.95
C ARG A 53 -0.56 6.26 -5.61
N ASP A 54 0.51 5.60 -5.26
CA ASP A 54 1.80 5.79 -5.90
C ASP A 54 1.90 4.89 -7.14
N LEU A 55 1.79 5.50 -8.33
CA LEU A 55 1.88 4.79 -9.59
C LEU A 55 3.20 4.04 -9.76
N THR A 56 4.27 4.55 -9.15
CA THR A 56 5.59 3.92 -9.21
C THR A 56 5.71 2.72 -8.27
N SER A 57 4.76 2.55 -7.33
CA SER A 57 4.66 1.40 -6.42
C SER A 57 3.81 0.26 -6.97
N GLN A 58 3.36 0.32 -8.21
CA GLN A 58 2.59 -0.77 -8.82
C GLN A 58 3.48 -1.88 -9.41
N VAL A 59 4.77 -1.61 -9.57
CA VAL A 59 5.77 -2.54 -10.11
C VAL A 59 6.77 -2.88 -9.01
N GLY A 60 7.29 -4.11 -9.02
CA GLY A 60 8.26 -4.59 -8.04
C GLY A 60 7.64 -5.37 -6.90
N VAL A 61 8.31 -5.35 -5.77
CA VAL A 61 7.99 -6.14 -4.56
C VAL A 61 7.86 -5.25 -3.31
N ALA A 62 7.46 -5.84 -2.18
CA ALA A 62 7.23 -5.08 -0.96
C ALA A 62 8.47 -4.29 -0.50
N THR A 63 9.68 -4.82 -0.67
CA THR A 63 10.93 -4.13 -0.33
C THR A 63 11.10 -2.82 -1.09
N ASP A 64 10.64 -2.75 -2.36
CA ASP A 64 10.72 -1.53 -3.15
C ASP A 64 9.76 -0.44 -2.65
N ILE A 65 8.62 -0.85 -2.11
CA ILE A 65 7.70 0.08 -1.43
C ILE A 65 8.32 0.57 -0.12
N LEU A 66 8.92 -0.33 0.66
CA LEU A 66 9.54 0.03 1.94
C LEU A 66 10.66 1.06 1.77
N LYS A 67 11.46 0.99 0.72
CA LYS A 67 12.51 1.99 0.37
C LYS A 67 11.97 3.41 0.18
N LYS A 68 10.68 3.56 -0.12
CA LYS A 68 10.03 4.88 -0.34
C LYS A 68 9.47 5.49 0.93
N ILE A 69 9.44 4.74 2.02
CA ILE A 69 8.83 5.16 3.27
C ILE A 69 9.86 5.89 4.12
N PRO A 70 9.61 7.13 4.56
CA PRO A 70 10.48 7.81 5.50
C PRO A 70 10.74 6.98 6.75
N GLN A 71 11.95 7.06 7.30
CA GLN A 71 12.41 6.32 8.48
C GLN A 71 12.59 4.80 8.27
N VAL A 72 12.29 4.26 7.11
CA VAL A 72 12.57 2.87 6.76
C VAL A 72 13.78 2.85 5.84
N SER A 73 14.79 2.07 6.18
CA SER A 73 15.93 1.76 5.31
C SER A 73 15.92 0.28 4.94
N VAL A 74 16.31 0.00 3.72
CA VAL A 74 16.44 -1.36 3.21
C VAL A 74 17.80 -1.48 2.56
N ASP A 75 18.62 -2.37 3.08
CA ASP A 75 19.97 -2.59 2.56
C ASP A 75 19.97 -3.38 1.23
N VAL A 76 21.15 -3.65 0.70
CA VAL A 76 21.33 -4.38 -0.57
C VAL A 76 20.96 -5.86 -0.47
N ASP A 77 20.99 -6.41 0.74
CA ASP A 77 20.61 -7.78 1.03
C ASP A 77 19.11 -7.92 1.32
N GLY A 78 18.40 -6.80 1.44
CA GLY A 78 16.97 -6.74 1.68
C GLY A 78 16.58 -6.69 3.16
N ASN A 79 17.54 -6.54 4.07
CA ASN A 79 17.24 -6.34 5.48
C ASN A 79 16.61 -4.97 5.69
N VAL A 80 15.62 -4.92 6.54
CA VAL A 80 14.83 -3.71 6.80
C VAL A 80 15.15 -3.18 8.18
N GLU A 81 15.38 -1.87 8.26
CA GLU A 81 15.54 -1.14 9.52
C GLU A 81 14.48 -0.03 9.60
N LEU A 82 14.01 0.23 10.81
CA LEU A 82 13.07 1.30 11.12
C LEU A 82 13.70 2.24 12.14
N ALA A 83 13.90 3.50 11.75
CA ALA A 83 14.54 4.52 12.58
C ALA A 83 15.90 4.05 13.17
N GLY A 84 16.67 3.26 12.39
CA GLY A 84 17.97 2.71 12.78
C GLY A 84 17.90 1.45 13.66
N SER A 85 16.70 0.89 13.89
CA SER A 85 16.55 -0.37 14.62
C SER A 85 16.22 -1.51 13.66
N SER A 86 16.95 -2.62 13.78
CA SER A 86 16.66 -3.87 13.07
C SER A 86 15.65 -4.76 13.82
N SER A 87 15.38 -4.45 15.10
CA SER A 87 14.39 -5.18 15.89
C SER A 87 12.98 -4.72 15.57
N ILE A 88 12.42 -5.18 14.45
CA ILE A 88 11.12 -4.75 13.93
C ILE A 88 10.17 -5.94 13.90
N ARG A 89 8.89 -5.70 14.23
CA ARG A 89 7.83 -6.68 14.02
C ARG A 89 7.09 -6.38 12.72
N PHE A 90 6.96 -7.40 11.87
CA PHE A 90 6.17 -7.33 10.67
C PHE A 90 4.78 -7.94 10.88
N LEU A 91 3.77 -7.25 10.34
CA LEU A 91 2.38 -7.71 10.37
C LEU A 91 1.82 -7.70 8.94
N ILE A 92 0.90 -8.62 8.66
CA ILE A 92 0.07 -8.60 7.45
C ILE A 92 -1.38 -8.42 7.89
N ASN A 93 -2.03 -7.34 7.41
CA ASN A 93 -3.40 -6.98 7.75
C ASN A 93 -3.63 -6.92 9.28
N GLY A 94 -2.63 -6.42 10.03
CA GLY A 94 -2.67 -6.28 11.49
C GLY A 94 -2.45 -7.56 12.28
N LYS A 95 -2.08 -8.67 11.63
CA LYS A 95 -1.84 -9.97 12.28
C LYS A 95 -0.39 -10.39 12.09
N PRO A 96 0.23 -10.98 13.13
CA PRO A 96 1.51 -11.66 12.97
C PRO A 96 1.36 -12.78 11.94
N SER A 97 2.30 -12.89 11.03
CA SER A 97 2.32 -13.98 10.05
C SER A 97 3.46 -14.93 10.37
N ALA A 98 3.16 -16.22 10.41
CA ALA A 98 4.18 -17.25 10.60
C ALA A 98 5.22 -17.24 9.46
N ALA A 99 4.84 -16.70 8.29
CA ALA A 99 5.76 -16.55 7.17
C ALA A 99 6.98 -15.67 7.50
N PHE A 100 6.86 -14.71 8.42
CA PHE A 100 7.97 -13.87 8.87
C PHE A 100 8.87 -14.53 9.92
N GLY A 101 8.62 -15.81 10.27
CA GLY A 101 9.38 -16.48 11.32
C GLY A 101 10.74 -17.03 10.88
N SER A 102 10.97 -17.26 9.59
CA SER A 102 12.19 -17.87 9.07
C SER A 102 13.10 -16.90 8.33
N ASP A 103 12.54 -16.14 7.41
CA ASP A 103 13.28 -15.13 6.65
C ASP A 103 12.34 -14.00 6.20
N ILE A 104 12.44 -12.88 6.88
CA ILE A 104 11.62 -11.69 6.61
C ILE A 104 11.91 -11.15 5.22
N THR A 105 13.16 -11.16 4.81
CA THR A 105 13.62 -10.62 3.53
C THR A 105 13.01 -11.39 2.37
N GLU A 106 13.04 -12.72 2.43
CA GLU A 106 12.48 -13.58 1.40
C GLU A 106 10.96 -13.37 1.27
N VAL A 107 10.26 -13.28 2.41
CA VAL A 107 8.82 -13.03 2.42
C VAL A 107 8.48 -11.67 1.81
N LEU A 108 9.22 -10.61 2.16
CA LEU A 108 9.00 -9.28 1.60
C LEU A 108 9.27 -9.23 0.08
N GLN A 109 10.29 -9.95 -0.39
CA GLN A 109 10.57 -10.08 -1.82
C GLN A 109 9.51 -10.89 -2.57
N SER A 110 8.80 -11.75 -1.88
CA SER A 110 7.74 -12.57 -2.46
C SER A 110 6.40 -11.85 -2.61
N ILE A 111 6.18 -10.74 -1.89
CA ILE A 111 4.91 -9.98 -1.95
C ILE A 111 4.96 -8.98 -3.11
N PRO A 112 4.15 -9.15 -4.17
CA PRO A 112 4.09 -8.19 -5.26
C PRO A 112 3.59 -6.82 -4.78
N ALA A 113 4.26 -5.76 -5.18
CA ALA A 113 3.88 -4.39 -4.84
C ALA A 113 2.44 -4.04 -5.25
N SER A 114 1.98 -4.58 -6.37
CA SER A 114 0.62 -4.40 -6.89
C SER A 114 -0.48 -4.92 -5.95
N GLN A 115 -0.16 -5.85 -5.06
CA GLN A 115 -1.11 -6.40 -4.07
C GLN A 115 -1.17 -5.57 -2.78
N ILE A 116 -0.23 -4.65 -2.59
CA ILE A 116 -0.18 -3.82 -1.39
C ILE A 116 -1.10 -2.61 -1.56
N LYS A 117 -1.99 -2.41 -0.59
CA LYS A 117 -2.84 -1.24 -0.49
C LYS A 117 -2.10 -0.09 0.19
N SER A 118 -1.55 -0.36 1.35
CA SER A 118 -0.82 0.61 2.15
C SER A 118 0.15 -0.09 3.10
N VAL A 119 1.14 0.65 3.55
CA VAL A 119 2.05 0.22 4.61
C VAL A 119 1.90 1.18 5.79
N GLU A 120 1.68 0.63 6.97
CA GLU A 120 1.60 1.39 8.22
C GLU A 120 2.88 1.20 9.02
N VAL A 121 3.51 2.29 9.41
CA VAL A 121 4.74 2.31 10.21
C VAL A 121 4.44 2.89 11.57
N ILE A 122 4.71 2.13 12.62
CA ILE A 122 4.47 2.48 14.02
C ILE A 122 5.82 2.47 14.73
N THR A 123 6.34 3.66 15.03
CA THR A 123 7.64 3.83 15.70
C THR A 123 7.55 3.74 17.21
N THR A 124 6.37 4.01 17.76
CA THR A 124 6.08 3.94 19.20
C THR A 124 4.90 3.02 19.43
N PRO A 125 5.11 1.69 19.45
CA PRO A 125 4.03 0.76 19.65
C PRO A 125 3.46 0.88 21.07
N GLY A 126 2.15 1.14 21.16
CA GLY A 126 1.45 1.18 22.44
C GLY A 126 1.16 -0.21 23.00
N ALA A 127 0.54 -0.27 24.18
CA ALA A 127 0.22 -1.50 24.92
C ALA A 127 -0.64 -2.53 24.15
N LYS A 128 -1.25 -2.13 23.04
CA LYS A 128 -2.01 -3.02 22.14
C LYS A 128 -1.09 -4.03 21.43
N TYR A 129 0.16 -3.66 21.25
CA TYR A 129 1.17 -4.50 20.63
C TYR A 129 2.11 -4.94 21.76
N ASP A 130 2.34 -6.23 21.89
CA ASP A 130 3.36 -6.73 22.81
C ASP A 130 4.74 -6.27 22.30
N ALA A 131 5.14 -5.10 22.76
CA ALA A 131 6.21 -4.30 22.16
C ALA A 131 7.51 -4.35 22.97
N SER A 132 7.66 -5.34 23.86
CA SER A 132 8.85 -5.47 24.72
C SER A 132 10.12 -5.58 23.87
N GLY A 133 10.94 -4.53 23.90
CA GLY A 133 12.25 -4.51 23.23
C GLY A 133 12.25 -4.32 21.71
N MET A 134 11.13 -3.89 21.13
CA MET A 134 11.05 -3.67 19.68
C MET A 134 11.25 -2.20 19.30
N GLY A 135 11.99 -1.98 18.22
CA GLY A 135 12.21 -0.65 17.63
C GLY A 135 11.02 -0.12 16.83
N GLY A 136 9.99 -0.96 16.62
CA GLY A 136 8.77 -0.56 15.93
C GLY A 136 8.05 -1.70 15.21
N ILE A 137 6.97 -1.32 14.50
CA ILE A 137 6.12 -2.26 13.78
C ILE A 137 5.90 -1.76 12.36
N ILE A 138 6.04 -2.65 11.40
CA ILE A 138 5.67 -2.43 10.00
C ILE A 138 4.49 -3.35 9.67
N ASN A 139 3.34 -2.77 9.37
CA ASN A 139 2.12 -3.49 9.03
C ASN A 139 1.78 -3.30 7.55
N ILE A 140 1.86 -4.38 6.78
CA ILE A 140 1.55 -4.39 5.35
C ILE A 140 0.06 -4.69 5.19
N ILE A 141 -0.68 -3.73 4.66
CA ILE A 141 -2.10 -3.90 4.36
C ILE A 141 -2.24 -4.30 2.89
N LEU A 142 -2.71 -5.49 2.66
CA LEU A 142 -2.96 -6.00 1.33
C LEU A 142 -4.32 -5.53 0.79
N LYS A 143 -4.42 -5.38 -0.52
CA LYS A 143 -5.69 -5.10 -1.19
C LYS A 143 -6.65 -6.25 -0.92
N LYS A 144 -7.87 -5.93 -0.51
CA LYS A 144 -8.93 -6.93 -0.39
C LYS A 144 -9.39 -7.30 -1.79
N ASN A 145 -9.08 -8.51 -2.20
CA ASN A 145 -9.62 -9.05 -3.44
C ASN A 145 -11.08 -9.49 -3.18
N ASN A 146 -12.03 -8.58 -3.42
CA ASN A 146 -13.46 -8.85 -3.27
C ASN A 146 -14.06 -9.52 -4.52
N SER A 147 -13.22 -9.84 -5.51
CA SER A 147 -13.69 -10.49 -6.73
C SER A 147 -14.22 -11.89 -6.41
N GLN A 148 -15.50 -12.10 -6.66
CA GLN A 148 -16.07 -13.45 -6.75
C GLN A 148 -15.60 -14.02 -8.07
N GLY A 149 -15.11 -15.25 -8.07
CA GLY A 149 -14.58 -15.89 -9.25
C GLY A 149 -13.21 -16.50 -9.02
N VAL A 150 -12.58 -16.83 -10.12
CA VAL A 150 -11.21 -17.35 -10.16
C VAL A 150 -10.34 -16.29 -10.77
N ASN A 151 -9.29 -15.91 -10.08
CA ASN A 151 -8.26 -15.03 -10.61
C ASN A 151 -6.86 -15.58 -10.26
N GLY A 152 -5.94 -15.36 -11.16
CA GLY A 152 -4.54 -15.73 -10.98
C GLY A 152 -3.65 -14.60 -11.48
N ASN A 153 -2.49 -14.48 -10.87
CA ASN A 153 -1.42 -13.59 -11.32
C ASN A 153 -0.13 -14.37 -11.39
N LEU A 154 0.56 -14.25 -12.53
CA LEU A 154 1.90 -14.76 -12.73
C LEU A 154 2.84 -13.57 -12.88
N SER A 155 3.84 -13.49 -12.03
CA SER A 155 4.90 -12.49 -12.12
C SER A 155 6.23 -13.19 -12.34
N LEU A 156 6.93 -12.83 -13.41
CA LEU A 156 8.26 -13.31 -13.72
C LEU A 156 9.18 -12.10 -13.85
N THR A 157 10.24 -12.10 -13.10
CA THR A 157 11.26 -11.05 -13.16
C THR A 157 12.59 -11.71 -13.46
N ALA A 158 13.19 -11.37 -14.59
CA ALA A 158 14.51 -11.81 -14.97
C ALA A 158 15.49 -10.64 -14.86
N GLY A 159 16.55 -10.85 -14.13
CA GLY A 159 17.63 -9.89 -13.94
C GLY A 159 18.98 -10.54 -14.09
N THR A 160 20.03 -9.74 -14.17
CA THR A 160 21.42 -10.24 -14.31
C THR A 160 21.97 -10.91 -13.05
N ARG A 161 21.33 -10.69 -11.90
CA ARG A 161 21.75 -11.21 -10.59
C ARG A 161 20.70 -12.04 -9.88
N THR A 162 19.43 -11.74 -10.12
CA THR A 162 18.32 -12.41 -9.44
C THR A 162 17.20 -12.67 -10.42
N GLU A 163 16.66 -13.85 -10.38
CA GLU A 163 15.44 -14.23 -11.09
C GLU A 163 14.37 -14.54 -10.06
N ASN A 164 13.22 -13.94 -10.20
CA ASN A 164 12.09 -14.16 -9.31
C ASN A 164 10.89 -14.64 -10.13
N GLY A 165 10.22 -15.66 -9.64
CA GLY A 165 8.96 -16.12 -10.17
C GLY A 165 7.93 -16.23 -9.05
N SER A 166 6.75 -15.67 -9.22
CA SER A 166 5.64 -15.87 -8.31
C SER A 166 4.36 -16.16 -9.06
N PHE A 167 3.61 -17.11 -8.56
CA PHE A 167 2.27 -17.45 -9.03
C PHE A 167 1.30 -17.34 -7.87
N ASN A 168 0.26 -16.55 -8.06
CA ASN A 168 -0.83 -16.40 -7.11
C ASN A 168 -2.12 -16.86 -7.77
N PHE A 169 -2.83 -17.75 -7.11
CA PHE A 169 -4.13 -18.23 -7.52
C PHE A 169 -5.14 -17.98 -6.41
N ASN A 170 -6.27 -17.38 -6.75
CA ASN A 170 -7.35 -17.10 -5.82
C ASN A 170 -8.66 -17.52 -6.46
N ALA A 171 -9.40 -18.40 -5.78
CA ALA A 171 -10.72 -18.79 -6.16
C ALA A 171 -11.69 -18.48 -5.02
N ARG A 172 -12.75 -17.71 -5.29
CA ARG A 172 -13.75 -17.35 -4.30
C ARG A 172 -15.16 -17.54 -4.84
N LYS A 173 -15.95 -18.32 -4.10
CA LYS A 173 -17.38 -18.54 -4.38
C LYS A 173 -18.19 -18.39 -3.09
N GLY A 174 -18.94 -17.30 -2.98
CA GLY A 174 -19.71 -16.98 -1.78
C GLY A 174 -18.83 -16.81 -0.53
N LYS A 175 -19.08 -17.62 0.50
CA LYS A 175 -18.33 -17.62 1.76
C LYS A 175 -17.04 -18.44 1.72
N PHE A 176 -16.86 -19.27 0.69
CA PHE A 176 -15.69 -20.11 0.52
C PHE A 176 -14.65 -19.42 -0.37
N GLY A 177 -13.42 -19.40 0.08
CA GLY A 177 -12.28 -18.91 -0.68
C GLY A 177 -11.09 -19.83 -0.52
N MET A 178 -10.42 -20.11 -1.62
CA MET A 178 -9.14 -20.81 -1.67
C MET A 178 -8.10 -19.86 -2.25
N ASN A 179 -6.95 -19.80 -1.57
CA ASN A 179 -5.81 -19.05 -2.03
C ASN A 179 -4.62 -20.00 -2.09
N ALA A 180 -3.92 -20.02 -3.23
CA ALA A 180 -2.68 -20.73 -3.40
C ALA A 180 -1.62 -19.75 -3.89
N TYR A 181 -0.45 -19.79 -3.25
CA TYR A 181 0.68 -18.95 -3.57
C TYR A 181 1.93 -19.81 -3.69
N ILE A 182 2.66 -19.64 -4.78
CA ILE A 182 3.94 -20.30 -5.02
C ILE A 182 4.92 -19.22 -5.46
N SER A 183 6.06 -19.12 -4.83
CA SER A 183 7.16 -18.27 -5.27
C SER A 183 8.47 -19.03 -5.26
N GLY A 184 9.36 -18.64 -6.16
CA GLY A 184 10.72 -19.10 -6.22
C GLY A 184 11.64 -17.96 -6.61
N ASN A 185 12.79 -17.89 -6.00
CA ASN A 185 13.85 -16.98 -6.37
C ASN A 185 15.14 -17.76 -6.63
N THR A 186 15.89 -17.32 -7.62
CA THR A 186 17.21 -17.86 -7.92
C THR A 186 18.20 -16.72 -7.98
N ARG A 187 19.30 -16.85 -7.25
CA ARG A 187 20.40 -15.89 -7.30
C ARG A 187 21.49 -16.47 -8.18
N LEU A 188 21.76 -15.82 -9.29
CA LEU A 188 22.85 -16.19 -10.19
C LEU A 188 24.17 -15.74 -9.58
N LYS A 189 25.15 -16.66 -9.51
CA LYS A 189 26.51 -16.31 -9.09
C LYS A 189 27.16 -15.48 -10.18
N ALA A 190 27.32 -14.18 -9.93
CA ALA A 190 28.17 -13.35 -10.77
C ALA A 190 29.63 -13.63 -10.41
N GLN A 191 30.40 -14.23 -11.32
CA GLN A 191 31.84 -14.25 -11.21
C GLN A 191 32.38 -12.88 -11.64
N ALA A 192 32.92 -12.14 -10.70
CA ALA A 192 33.68 -10.95 -11.01
C ALA A 192 35.10 -11.41 -11.36
N LEU A 193 35.47 -11.35 -12.64
CA LEU A 193 36.87 -11.50 -13.07
C LEU A 193 37.55 -10.16 -12.80
N SER A 194 38.32 -10.07 -11.73
CA SER A 194 39.21 -8.92 -11.49
C SER A 194 40.58 -9.22 -12.07
N THR A 195 40.87 -8.62 -13.23
CA THR A 195 42.22 -8.68 -13.80
C THR A 195 42.93 -7.38 -13.32
N SER A 196 43.90 -7.53 -12.42
CA SER A 196 44.77 -6.41 -12.03
C SER A 196 46.14 -6.56 -12.74
N ASP A 197 46.33 -5.78 -13.78
CA ASP A 197 47.63 -5.67 -14.44
C ASP A 197 48.49 -4.69 -13.63
N ARG A 198 49.48 -5.23 -12.94
CA ARG A 198 50.49 -4.45 -12.23
C ARG A 198 51.67 -4.19 -13.16
N LEU A 199 51.76 -3.01 -13.73
CA LEU A 199 52.97 -2.55 -14.42
C LEU A 199 53.99 -2.10 -13.36
N THR A 200 55.00 -2.93 -13.11
CA THR A 200 56.21 -2.52 -12.36
C THR A 200 57.21 -1.96 -13.35
N ASN A 201 57.36 -0.63 -13.32
CA ASN A 201 58.52 -0.01 -13.98
C ASN A 201 59.75 -0.22 -13.08
N ASP A 202 60.64 -1.10 -13.51
CA ASP A 202 61.91 -1.28 -12.88
C ASP A 202 62.86 -0.17 -13.40
N THR A 203 63.11 0.86 -12.60
CA THR A 203 63.96 2.02 -12.91
C THR A 203 65.38 1.82 -12.37
N SER A 204 65.84 0.57 -12.23
CA SER A 204 67.15 0.28 -11.73
C SER A 204 68.03 -0.40 -12.79
N ALA A 205 68.29 0.29 -13.91
CA ALA A 205 69.38 -0.05 -14.81
C ALA A 205 69.97 1.26 -15.34
N ASN A 206 70.78 1.92 -14.53
CA ASN A 206 71.89 2.71 -15.04
C ASN A 206 72.87 3.09 -13.91
N THR A 207 73.90 2.31 -13.76
CA THR A 207 75.27 2.71 -13.41
C THR A 207 76.22 1.77 -14.04
#